data_bf5bab1f06997a7e797689ca032c4b4b
#
_entry.id   bf5bab1f06997a7e797689ca032c4b4b
#
_cell.length_a   1.000
_cell.length_b   1.000
_cell.length_c   1.000
_cell.angle_alpha   90.00
_cell.angle_beta   90.00
_cell.angle_gamma   90.00
#
_symmetry.space_group_name_H-M   'P 1'
#
loop_
_entity.id
_entity.type
_entity.pdbx_description
1 polymer ?
#
loop_
_entity_poly.entity_id
_entity_poly.type
_entity_poly.pdbx_seq_one_letter_code
_entity_poly.pdbx_strand_id
1 'polypeptide(L)'
;IEITPLIEEELVLVQLRPPGLAEEPPPAPLPLAQVSGMPLVIPSRPNAIRMHVEAEMAALGVRPTIALEIDGVSAILDLVADGAGSALLSRHAVGSSVRPSSYSLRKIDPPLRTRVNLAISSQRPATLTQRATLDLIVEVCKRLGL
;
A
#
# COMPACT_ATOMS: atom_id res chain seq x y z
N ILE A 1 9.34 -3.22 23.57
CA ILE A 1 8.34 -2.66 22.65
C ILE A 1 7.09 -3.51 22.76
N GLU A 2 5.97 -2.87 23.02
CA GLU A 2 4.64 -3.48 23.00
C GLU A 2 4.00 -3.16 21.65
N ILE A 3 3.51 -4.19 20.95
CA ILE A 3 2.94 -4.06 19.61
C ILE A 3 1.48 -4.46 19.64
N THR A 4 0.62 -3.57 19.15
CA THR A 4 -0.82 -3.81 18.97
C THR A 4 -1.16 -3.73 17.48
N PRO A 5 -1.68 -4.81 16.87
CA PRO A 5 -2.17 -4.75 15.50
C PRO A 5 -3.35 -3.76 15.39
N LEU A 6 -3.32 -2.89 14.39
CA LEU A 6 -4.40 -1.92 14.14
C LEU A 6 -5.23 -2.28 12.91
N ILE A 7 -4.56 -2.51 11.80
CA ILE A 7 -5.19 -2.61 10.48
C ILE A 7 -4.50 -3.72 9.69
N GLU A 8 -5.28 -4.50 8.95
CA GLU A 8 -4.79 -5.36 7.89
C GLU A 8 -5.30 -4.83 6.56
N GLU A 9 -4.41 -4.59 5.62
CA GLU A 9 -4.72 -4.04 4.30
C GLU A 9 -4.22 -4.96 3.19
N GLU A 10 -4.91 -4.96 2.06
CA GLU A 10 -4.39 -5.54 0.81
C GLU A 10 -3.73 -4.47 -0.05
N LEU A 11 -2.56 -4.78 -0.58
CA LEU A 11 -1.95 -4.00 -1.63
C LEU A 11 -2.67 -4.29 -2.95
N VAL A 12 -2.93 -3.25 -3.72
CA VAL A 12 -3.50 -3.34 -5.06
C VAL A 12 -2.53 -2.78 -6.09
N LEU A 13 -2.65 -3.23 -7.31
CA LEU A 13 -1.95 -2.62 -8.43
C LEU A 13 -2.63 -1.29 -8.76
N VAL A 14 -1.84 -0.23 -8.71
CA VAL A 14 -2.26 1.15 -9.01
C VAL A 14 -1.66 1.55 -10.34
N GLN A 15 -2.52 1.93 -11.27
CA GLN A 15 -2.13 2.34 -12.62
C GLN A 15 -2.79 3.67 -12.99
N LEU A 16 -2.20 4.38 -13.93
CA LEU A 16 -2.84 5.55 -14.53
C LEU A 16 -4.17 5.13 -15.16
N ARG A 17 -5.22 5.86 -14.83
CA ARG A 17 -6.52 5.69 -15.48
C ARG A 17 -6.57 6.58 -16.73
N PRO A 18 -6.78 6.02 -17.90
CA PRO A 18 -6.97 6.83 -19.12
C PRO A 18 -8.20 7.75 -18.97
N PRO A 19 -8.11 9.02 -19.40
CA PRO A 19 -9.24 9.93 -19.37
C PRO A 19 -10.37 9.43 -20.28
N GLY A 20 -11.63 9.59 -19.82
CA GLY A 20 -12.83 9.29 -20.61
C GLY A 20 -13.28 7.83 -20.63
N LEU A 21 -12.62 6.92 -19.90
CA LEU A 21 -13.15 5.58 -19.71
C LEU A 21 -14.25 5.59 -18.63
N ALA A 22 -15.40 5.03 -18.98
CA ALA A 22 -16.46 4.74 -18.02
C ALA A 22 -15.94 3.80 -16.91
N GLU A 23 -16.55 3.83 -15.73
CA GLU A 23 -16.30 2.83 -14.70
C GLU A 23 -16.76 1.47 -15.22
N GLU A 24 -15.82 0.71 -15.74
CA GLU A 24 -16.06 -0.70 -16.04
C GLU A 24 -16.05 -1.50 -14.72
N PRO A 25 -16.79 -2.62 -14.69
CA PRO A 25 -16.69 -3.52 -13.55
C PRO A 25 -15.22 -3.89 -13.31
N PRO A 26 -14.81 -4.02 -12.03
CA PRO A 26 -13.41 -4.28 -11.71
C PRO A 26 -12.93 -5.55 -12.45
N PRO A 27 -11.80 -5.49 -13.16
CA PRO A 27 -11.27 -6.64 -13.87
C PRO A 27 -10.88 -7.75 -12.88
N ALA A 28 -10.82 -8.98 -13.38
CA ALA A 28 -10.35 -10.10 -12.58
C ALA A 28 -8.98 -9.82 -11.93
N PRO A 29 -8.71 -10.39 -10.74
CA PRO A 29 -7.40 -10.23 -10.09
C PRO A 29 -6.25 -10.58 -11.03
N LEU A 30 -5.18 -9.80 -10.96
CA LEU A 30 -3.99 -10.04 -11.78
C LEU A 30 -3.02 -10.95 -11.03
N PRO A 31 -2.51 -12.02 -11.66
CA PRO A 31 -1.46 -12.83 -11.05
C PRO A 31 -0.22 -12.00 -10.69
N LEU A 32 0.30 -12.16 -9.48
CA LEU A 32 1.49 -11.45 -9.01
C LEU A 32 2.70 -11.69 -9.92
N ALA A 33 2.81 -12.88 -10.49
CA ALA A 33 3.86 -13.19 -11.46
C ALA A 33 3.80 -12.30 -12.72
N GLN A 34 2.62 -11.87 -13.15
CA GLN A 34 2.46 -10.94 -14.26
C GLN A 34 2.82 -9.51 -13.87
N VAL A 35 2.57 -9.12 -12.62
CA VAL A 35 2.97 -7.80 -12.09
C VAL A 35 4.49 -7.64 -12.13
N SER A 36 5.25 -8.71 -11.95
CA SER A 36 6.71 -8.67 -11.98
C SER A 36 7.28 -8.17 -13.31
N GLY A 37 6.58 -8.38 -14.42
CA GLY A 37 6.96 -7.89 -15.76
C GLY A 37 6.57 -6.43 -16.04
N MET A 38 5.82 -5.79 -15.14
CA MET A 38 5.40 -4.41 -15.29
C MET A 38 6.43 -3.44 -14.68
N PRO A 39 6.69 -2.28 -15.31
CA PRO A 39 7.57 -1.27 -14.71
C PRO A 39 6.93 -0.69 -13.46
N LEU A 40 7.57 -0.87 -12.31
CA LEU A 40 7.07 -0.43 -11.00
C LEU A 40 7.79 0.82 -10.52
N VAL A 41 7.02 1.76 -9.98
CA VAL A 41 7.48 2.85 -9.14
C VAL A 41 7.33 2.37 -7.69
N ILE A 42 8.41 2.19 -6.99
CA ILE A 42 8.44 1.46 -5.72
C ILE A 42 9.34 2.20 -4.71
N PRO A 43 9.06 2.09 -3.40
CA PRO A 43 9.95 2.66 -2.39
C PRO A 43 11.35 2.03 -2.42
N SER A 44 12.34 2.77 -1.95
CA SER A 44 13.69 2.26 -1.75
C SER A 44 13.75 1.27 -0.57
N ARG A 45 14.79 0.42 -0.54
CA ARG A 45 15.03 -0.44 0.63
C ARG A 45 15.54 0.41 1.80
N PRO A 46 15.17 0.08 3.04
CA PRO A 46 14.49 -1.13 3.54
C PRO A 46 12.98 -0.96 3.79
N ASN A 47 12.26 -0.22 2.97
CA ASN A 47 10.82 -0.01 3.13
C ASN A 47 10.05 -1.33 3.24
N ALA A 48 9.11 -1.42 4.18
CA ALA A 48 8.37 -2.66 4.46
C ALA A 48 7.54 -3.16 3.28
N ILE A 49 6.90 -2.27 2.51
CA ILE A 49 6.15 -2.64 1.30
C ILE A 49 7.11 -3.22 0.26
N ARG A 50 8.24 -2.56 0.04
CA ARG A 50 9.27 -3.05 -0.89
C ARG A 50 9.75 -4.44 -0.54
N MET A 51 10.11 -4.65 0.73
CA MET A 51 10.62 -5.94 1.21
C MET A 51 9.56 -7.03 1.08
N HIS A 52 8.29 -6.72 1.37
CA HIS A 52 7.18 -7.67 1.26
C HIS A 52 6.93 -8.07 -0.20
N VAL A 53 6.85 -7.12 -1.11
CA VAL A 53 6.66 -7.37 -2.55
C VAL A 53 7.78 -8.25 -3.11
N GLU A 54 9.03 -7.94 -2.77
CA GLU A 54 10.18 -8.72 -3.24
C GLU A 54 10.17 -10.14 -2.68
N ALA A 55 9.80 -10.34 -1.42
CA ALA A 55 9.72 -11.65 -0.80
C ALA A 55 8.63 -12.52 -1.44
N GLU A 56 7.44 -11.98 -1.66
CA GLU A 56 6.32 -12.70 -2.28
C GLU A 56 6.61 -13.04 -3.75
N MET A 57 7.22 -12.13 -4.50
CA MET A 57 7.66 -12.39 -5.86
C MET A 57 8.78 -13.45 -5.91
N ALA A 58 9.73 -13.39 -4.98
CA ALA A 58 10.81 -14.38 -4.90
C ALA A 58 10.27 -15.80 -4.61
N ALA A 59 9.22 -15.92 -3.78
CA ALA A 59 8.54 -17.18 -3.53
C ALA A 59 7.92 -17.80 -4.80
N LEU A 60 7.57 -16.96 -5.79
CA LEU A 60 7.09 -17.38 -7.12
C LEU A 60 8.22 -17.53 -8.16
N GLY A 61 9.48 -17.34 -7.76
CA GLY A 61 10.63 -17.41 -8.65
C GLY A 61 10.79 -16.21 -9.60
N VAL A 62 10.15 -15.08 -9.30
CA VAL A 62 10.19 -13.86 -10.12
C VAL A 62 10.76 -12.67 -9.32
N ARG A 63 11.09 -11.61 -10.02
CA ARG A 63 11.62 -10.36 -9.45
C ARG A 63 10.83 -9.17 -9.98
N PRO A 64 10.65 -8.10 -9.19
CA PRO A 64 10.02 -6.89 -9.69
C PRO A 64 10.88 -6.21 -10.75
N THR A 65 10.25 -5.69 -11.78
CA THR A 65 10.87 -4.78 -12.76
C THR A 65 10.71 -3.36 -12.24
N ILE A 66 11.81 -2.71 -11.87
CA ILE A 66 11.78 -1.40 -11.23
C ILE A 66 12.05 -0.32 -12.27
N ALA A 67 11.06 0.55 -12.50
CA ALA A 67 11.21 1.73 -13.33
C ALA A 67 11.87 2.88 -12.54
N LEU A 68 11.40 3.11 -11.32
CA LEU A 68 11.90 4.17 -10.45
C LEU A 68 11.82 3.76 -8.98
N GLU A 69 12.81 4.19 -8.20
CA GLU A 69 12.79 4.11 -6.75
C GLU A 69 12.60 5.51 -6.18
N ILE A 70 11.55 5.68 -5.38
CA ILE A 70 11.25 6.94 -4.69
C ILE A 70 10.47 6.66 -3.41
N ASP A 71 10.80 7.37 -2.35
CA ASP A 71 10.11 7.27 -1.08
C ASP A 71 8.97 8.30 -1.00
N GLY A 72 7.92 7.91 -0.30
CA GLY A 72 6.73 8.74 -0.12
C GLY A 72 5.60 8.39 -1.07
N VAL A 73 4.44 8.08 -0.49
CA VAL A 73 3.24 7.63 -1.22
C VAL A 73 2.77 8.68 -2.24
N SER A 74 2.78 9.97 -1.86
CA SER A 74 2.35 11.05 -2.75
C SER A 74 3.24 11.14 -4.00
N ALA A 75 4.57 11.04 -3.83
CA ALA A 75 5.50 11.08 -4.94
C ALA A 75 5.34 9.86 -5.87
N ILE A 76 5.12 8.68 -5.31
CA ILE A 76 4.83 7.47 -6.09
C ILE A 76 3.55 7.67 -6.92
N LEU A 77 2.48 8.17 -6.31
CA LEU A 77 1.21 8.41 -6.98
C LEU A 77 1.33 9.46 -8.09
N ASP A 78 2.07 10.54 -7.87
CA ASP A 78 2.31 11.56 -8.90
C ASP A 78 3.06 10.97 -10.10
N LEU A 79 4.07 10.15 -9.88
CA LEU A 79 4.79 9.48 -10.96
C LEU A 79 3.92 8.48 -11.72
N VAL A 80 3.03 7.76 -11.04
CA VAL A 80 2.05 6.88 -11.70
C VAL A 80 1.08 7.70 -12.56
N ALA A 81 0.61 8.85 -12.05
CA ALA A 81 -0.26 9.76 -12.80
C ALA A 81 0.43 10.36 -14.03
N ASP A 82 1.75 10.51 -13.99
CA ASP A 82 2.57 10.98 -15.10
C ASP A 82 2.96 9.84 -16.09
N GLY A 83 2.52 8.61 -15.82
CA GLY A 83 2.77 7.48 -16.71
C GLY A 83 4.16 6.85 -16.56
N ALA A 84 4.88 7.10 -15.46
CA ALA A 84 6.22 6.56 -15.23
C ALA A 84 6.24 5.05 -14.93
N GLY A 85 5.11 4.49 -14.54
CA GLY A 85 4.96 3.07 -14.22
C GLY A 85 3.72 2.80 -13.39
N SER A 86 3.63 1.59 -12.86
CA SER A 86 2.59 1.16 -11.93
C SER A 86 3.13 1.12 -10.50
N ALA A 87 2.25 1.09 -9.51
CA ALA A 87 2.65 0.96 -8.10
C ALA A 87 1.84 -0.11 -7.38
N LEU A 88 2.37 -0.60 -6.26
CA LEU A 88 1.70 -1.49 -5.33
C LEU A 88 1.49 -0.73 -4.02
N LEU A 89 0.28 -0.33 -3.75
CA LEU A 89 -0.11 0.49 -2.59
C LEU A 89 -1.42 -0.01 -2.00
N SER A 90 -1.71 0.41 -0.77
CA SER A 90 -3.03 0.14 -0.18
C SER A 90 -4.11 0.97 -0.88
N ARG A 91 -5.32 0.44 -0.92
CA ARG A 91 -6.49 1.14 -1.45
C ARG A 91 -6.74 2.48 -0.72
N HIS A 92 -6.49 2.52 0.59
CA HIS A 92 -6.64 3.73 1.41
C HIS A 92 -5.65 4.82 1.02
N ALA A 93 -4.41 4.46 0.70
CA ALA A 93 -3.41 5.42 0.23
C ALA A 93 -3.86 6.14 -1.04
N VAL A 94 -4.49 5.41 -1.97
CA VAL A 94 -5.02 6.00 -3.21
C VAL A 94 -6.27 6.84 -2.92
N GLY A 95 -7.20 6.34 -2.10
CA GLY A 95 -8.44 7.03 -1.75
C GLY A 95 -8.23 8.36 -1.04
N SER A 96 -7.17 8.48 -0.24
CA SER A 96 -6.78 9.72 0.45
C SER A 96 -5.85 10.64 -0.36
N SER A 97 -5.53 10.28 -1.59
CA SER A 97 -4.71 11.11 -2.48
C SER A 97 -5.47 12.33 -3.00
N VAL A 98 -4.73 13.29 -3.54
CA VAL A 98 -5.30 14.54 -4.10
C VAL A 98 -6.15 14.26 -5.35
N ARG A 99 -5.84 13.22 -6.10
CA ARG A 99 -6.49 12.89 -7.38
C ARG A 99 -6.87 11.41 -7.45
N PRO A 100 -7.77 10.91 -6.57
CA PRO A 100 -8.07 9.47 -6.52
C PRO A 100 -8.68 8.92 -7.82
N SER A 101 -9.40 9.75 -8.57
CA SER A 101 -10.00 9.39 -9.86
C SER A 101 -8.99 9.20 -11.01
N SER A 102 -7.75 9.65 -10.83
CA SER A 102 -6.68 9.49 -11.83
C SER A 102 -6.12 8.07 -11.88
N TYR A 103 -6.53 7.20 -10.98
CA TYR A 103 -5.97 5.86 -10.83
C TYR A 103 -7.01 4.78 -11.07
N SER A 104 -6.60 3.71 -11.73
CA SER A 104 -7.30 2.43 -11.73
C SER A 104 -6.66 1.50 -10.73
N LEU A 105 -7.49 0.75 -10.00
CA LEU A 105 -7.06 -0.19 -8.97
C LEU A 105 -7.43 -1.60 -9.39
N ARG A 106 -6.47 -2.52 -9.30
CA ARG A 106 -6.69 -3.93 -9.62
C ARG A 106 -6.20 -4.82 -8.50
N LYS A 107 -7.01 -5.78 -8.12
CA LYS A 107 -6.62 -6.81 -7.14
C LYS A 107 -5.52 -7.70 -7.70
N ILE A 108 -4.73 -8.27 -6.80
CA ILE A 108 -3.61 -9.17 -7.10
C ILE A 108 -3.91 -10.54 -6.52
N ASP A 109 -3.49 -11.57 -7.22
CA ASP A 109 -3.61 -12.96 -6.79
C ASP A 109 -2.23 -13.66 -6.86
N PRO A 110 -1.72 -14.24 -5.77
CA PRO A 110 -2.28 -14.22 -4.41
C PRO A 110 -2.27 -12.82 -3.79
N PRO A 111 -3.20 -12.53 -2.85
CA PRO A 111 -3.31 -11.20 -2.25
C PRO A 111 -2.06 -10.86 -1.44
N LEU A 112 -1.55 -9.65 -1.63
CA LEU A 112 -0.46 -9.08 -0.85
C LEU A 112 -1.03 -8.37 0.37
N ARG A 113 -0.98 -8.99 1.54
CA ARG A 113 -1.49 -8.43 2.78
C ARG A 113 -0.38 -7.77 3.59
N THR A 114 -0.65 -6.61 4.11
CA THR A 114 0.24 -5.85 4.99
C THR A 114 -0.49 -5.47 6.28
N ARG A 115 0.25 -5.33 7.36
CA ARG A 115 -0.29 -4.95 8.67
C ARG A 115 0.29 -3.64 9.12
N VAL A 116 -0.58 -2.77 9.58
CA VAL A 116 -0.20 -1.56 10.31
C VAL A 116 -0.32 -1.87 11.78
N ASN A 117 0.76 -1.69 12.50
CA ASN A 117 0.83 -1.95 13.93
C ASN A 117 1.12 -0.66 14.68
N LEU A 118 0.60 -0.59 15.88
CA LEU A 118 0.93 0.43 16.84
C LEU A 118 2.03 -0.12 17.77
N ALA A 119 3.14 0.59 17.85
CA ALA A 119 4.27 0.20 18.69
C ALA A 119 4.52 1.24 19.80
N ILE A 120 4.65 0.76 21.02
CA ILE A 120 4.89 1.58 22.20
C ILE A 120 6.18 1.13 22.88
N SER A 121 6.96 2.08 23.38
CA SER A 121 8.13 1.75 24.20
C SER A 121 7.70 1.17 25.55
N SER A 122 8.18 -0.02 25.86
CA SER A 122 7.97 -0.65 27.16
C SER A 122 8.94 -0.15 28.26
N GLN A 123 9.89 0.71 27.89
CA GLN A 123 10.92 1.20 28.83
C GLN A 123 10.46 2.36 29.72
N ARG A 124 9.33 2.94 29.43
CA ARG A 124 8.76 4.05 30.22
C ARG A 124 7.30 3.75 30.58
N PRO A 125 6.86 4.09 31.80
CA PRO A 125 5.45 3.98 32.15
C PRO A 125 4.58 4.81 31.20
N ALA A 126 3.46 4.24 30.78
CA ALA A 126 2.53 4.95 29.92
C ALA A 126 1.89 6.12 30.68
N THR A 127 1.95 7.32 30.11
CA THR A 127 1.26 8.49 30.63
C THR A 127 -0.24 8.42 30.34
N LEU A 128 -1.06 9.19 31.07
CA LEU A 128 -2.50 9.30 30.80
C LEU A 128 -2.76 9.80 29.39
N THR A 129 -1.99 10.79 28.93
CA THR A 129 -2.07 11.31 27.55
C THR A 129 -1.78 10.23 26.52
N GLN A 130 -0.75 9.43 26.72
CA GLN A 130 -0.41 8.33 25.83
C GLN A 130 -1.55 7.32 25.75
N ARG A 131 -2.12 6.91 26.88
CA ARG A 131 -3.26 5.97 26.91
C ARG A 131 -4.47 6.52 26.17
N ALA A 132 -4.86 7.77 26.47
CA ALA A 132 -5.98 8.43 25.79
C ALA A 132 -5.76 8.54 24.27
N THR A 133 -4.54 8.83 23.83
CA THR A 133 -4.18 8.87 22.40
C THR A 133 -4.31 7.50 21.74
N LEU A 134 -3.85 6.44 22.42
CA LEU A 134 -3.97 5.06 21.92
C LEU A 134 -5.43 4.63 21.77
N ASP A 135 -6.24 4.89 22.78
CA ASP A 135 -7.67 4.57 22.77
C ASP A 135 -8.37 5.31 21.62
N LEU A 136 -8.03 6.58 21.41
CA LEU A 136 -8.56 7.38 20.30
C LEU A 136 -8.14 6.82 18.94
N ILE A 137 -6.89 6.43 18.77
CA ILE A 137 -6.40 5.83 17.50
C ILE A 137 -7.20 4.55 17.20
N VAL A 138 -7.35 3.66 18.17
CA VAL A 138 -8.09 2.40 18.00
C VAL A 138 -9.57 2.69 17.68
N GLU A 139 -10.18 3.65 18.35
CA GLU A 139 -11.57 4.04 18.09
C GLU A 139 -11.75 4.61 16.68
N VAL A 140 -10.86 5.49 16.25
CA VAL A 140 -10.90 6.08 14.89
C VAL A 140 -10.72 4.99 13.83
N CYS A 141 -9.78 4.07 13.99
CA CYS A 141 -9.60 2.95 13.06
C CYS A 141 -10.90 2.12 12.93
N LYS A 142 -11.54 1.77 14.04
CA LYS A 142 -12.81 1.04 14.03
C LYS A 142 -13.93 1.83 13.34
N ARG A 143 -14.01 3.14 13.58
CA ARG A 143 -15.02 4.02 12.97
C ARG A 143 -14.85 4.15 11.46
N LEU A 144 -13.62 4.13 10.98
CA LEU A 144 -13.30 4.17 9.55
C LEU A 144 -13.45 2.81 8.85
N GLY A 145 -13.79 1.75 9.59
CA GLY A 145 -13.93 0.40 9.04
C GLY A 145 -12.59 -0.23 8.64
N LEU A 146 -11.54 0.22 9.29
CA LEU A 146 -10.18 -0.27 9.08
C LEU A 146 -9.87 -1.43 10.02
#